data_3423e9057f49fe5971b7b963864edadb
#
_entry.id   3423e9057f49fe5971b7b963864edadb
#
_cell.length_a   1.000
_cell.length_b   1.000
_cell.length_c   1.000
_cell.angle_alpha   90.00
_cell.angle_beta   90.00
_cell.angle_gamma   90.00
#
_symmetry.space_group_name_H-M   'P 1'
#
loop_
_entity.id
_entity.type
_entity.pdbx_description
1 polymer ?
#
loop_
_entity_poly.entity_id
_entity_poly.type
_entity_poly.pdbx_seq_one_letter_code
_entity_poly.pdbx_strand_id
1 'polypeptide(L)'
;INFMLDVHTSEHGYREVLPPFMVNRTAMTGTGQLPKFEEDLFRLRDEDYFLIPTAEVPVTNLHRDEILNESSLPIRYTAYTPCFRREAGSYGKDTRGLIRLHQFNKVELVAFTSPGQSYEELERLTAHAEVVLQRLGLHHRVMTLCTGDMGFAAAKTYDLEVWLPS
;
A
#
# COMPACT_ATOMS: atom_id res chain seq x y z
N ILE A 1 -14.30 0.02 -6.23
CA ILE A 1 -12.97 -0.45 -6.64
C ILE A 1 -12.72 -0.09 -8.09
N ASN A 2 -13.55 -0.53 -9.04
CA ASN A 2 -13.36 -0.19 -10.46
C ASN A 2 -13.22 1.32 -10.67
N PHE A 3 -14.07 2.12 -10.03
CA PHE A 3 -13.96 3.58 -10.04
C PHE A 3 -12.55 4.09 -9.66
N MET A 4 -11.93 3.51 -8.62
CA MET A 4 -10.56 3.90 -8.22
C MET A 4 -9.54 3.54 -9.30
N LEU A 5 -9.62 2.31 -9.83
CA LEU A 5 -8.74 1.86 -10.91
C LEU A 5 -8.90 2.73 -12.16
N ASP A 6 -10.15 3.03 -12.55
CA ASP A 6 -10.44 3.86 -13.72
C ASP A 6 -9.84 5.27 -13.57
N VAL A 7 -10.00 5.90 -12.41
CA VAL A 7 -9.40 7.22 -12.14
C VAL A 7 -7.87 7.16 -12.22
N HIS A 8 -7.26 6.18 -11.57
CA HIS A 8 -5.79 6.11 -11.53
C HIS A 8 -5.17 5.73 -12.88
N THR A 9 -5.83 4.89 -13.67
CA THR A 9 -5.30 4.48 -14.98
C THR A 9 -5.58 5.50 -16.07
N SER A 10 -6.79 6.10 -16.11
CA SER A 10 -7.17 7.00 -17.19
C SER A 10 -6.74 8.45 -16.98
N GLU A 11 -6.64 8.92 -15.71
CA GLU A 11 -6.38 10.33 -15.43
C GLU A 11 -5.02 10.57 -14.75
N HIS A 12 -4.58 9.67 -13.87
CA HIS A 12 -3.36 9.86 -13.08
C HIS A 12 -2.12 9.20 -13.68
N GLY A 13 -2.28 8.46 -14.79
CA GLY A 13 -1.18 7.85 -15.53
C GLY A 13 -0.53 6.63 -14.85
N TYR A 14 -1.26 5.94 -13.98
CA TYR A 14 -0.80 4.66 -13.43
C TYR A 14 -1.08 3.52 -14.41
N ARG A 15 -0.16 2.56 -14.45
CA ARG A 15 -0.35 1.30 -15.16
C ARG A 15 -0.91 0.26 -14.20
N GLU A 16 -2.04 -0.33 -14.54
CA GLU A 16 -2.61 -1.41 -13.74
C GLU A 16 -1.78 -2.68 -13.88
N VAL A 17 -1.54 -3.34 -12.75
CA VAL A 17 -0.86 -4.63 -12.66
C VAL A 17 -1.62 -5.56 -11.73
N LEU A 18 -1.62 -6.86 -12.04
CA LEU A 18 -2.17 -7.91 -11.19
C LEU A 18 -1.02 -8.78 -10.66
N PRO A 19 -0.49 -8.48 -9.48
CA PRO A 19 0.61 -9.22 -8.88
C PRO A 19 0.12 -10.50 -8.18
N PRO A 20 1.04 -11.44 -7.84
CA PRO A 20 0.72 -12.56 -6.97
C PRO A 20 0.22 -12.12 -5.59
N PHE A 21 -0.71 -12.89 -5.00
CA PHE A 21 -1.21 -12.66 -3.64
C PHE A 21 -0.44 -13.46 -2.57
N MET A 22 0.49 -14.29 -3.01
CA MET A 22 1.38 -15.08 -2.18
C MET A 22 2.81 -14.83 -2.62
N VAL A 23 3.70 -14.52 -1.68
CA VAL A 23 5.08 -14.14 -1.93
C VAL A 23 6.02 -14.86 -0.97
N ASN A 24 7.29 -14.98 -1.34
CA ASN A 24 8.32 -15.57 -0.49
C ASN A 24 8.87 -14.57 0.55
N ARG A 25 9.65 -15.09 1.51
CA ARG A 25 10.31 -14.28 2.55
C ARG A 25 11.16 -13.14 1.99
N THR A 26 11.88 -13.37 0.91
CA THR A 26 12.74 -12.36 0.30
C THR A 26 11.96 -11.14 -0.15
N ALA A 27 10.79 -11.35 -0.77
CA ALA A 27 9.91 -10.24 -1.18
C ALA A 27 9.37 -9.45 0.03
N MET A 28 8.97 -10.15 1.11
CA MET A 28 8.53 -9.53 2.37
C MET A 28 9.63 -8.72 3.04
N THR A 29 10.86 -9.22 3.03
CA THR A 29 12.01 -8.52 3.60
C THR A 29 12.38 -7.29 2.78
N GLY A 30 12.32 -7.39 1.45
CA GLY A 30 12.65 -6.30 0.53
C GLY A 30 11.79 -5.04 0.69
N THR A 31 10.57 -5.18 1.22
CA THR A 31 9.66 -4.06 1.51
C THR A 31 9.53 -3.74 3.00
N GLY A 32 10.37 -4.35 3.85
CA GLY A 32 10.39 -4.07 5.28
C GLY A 32 9.24 -4.67 6.09
N GLN A 33 8.45 -5.58 5.53
CA GLN A 33 7.42 -6.30 6.29
C GLN A 33 8.06 -7.27 7.29
N LEU A 34 9.13 -7.93 6.88
CA LEU A 34 9.92 -8.79 7.74
C LEU A 34 11.25 -8.11 8.11
N PRO A 35 11.78 -8.40 9.31
CA PRO A 35 11.24 -9.33 10.34
C PRO A 35 10.17 -8.71 11.25
N LYS A 36 9.98 -7.40 11.23
CA LYS A 36 9.26 -6.64 12.27
C LYS A 36 7.80 -7.05 12.44
N PHE A 37 7.10 -7.33 11.34
CA PHE A 37 5.65 -7.60 11.37
C PHE A 37 5.30 -9.08 11.18
N GLU A 38 6.22 -10.02 11.45
CA GLU A 38 5.99 -11.45 11.20
C GLU A 38 4.76 -12.00 11.93
N GLU A 39 4.44 -11.50 13.13
CA GLU A 39 3.28 -11.92 13.91
C GLU A 39 1.94 -11.53 13.26
N ASP A 40 1.92 -10.48 12.45
CA ASP A 40 0.74 -9.99 11.73
C ASP A 40 0.54 -10.64 10.35
N LEU A 41 1.48 -11.48 9.92
CA LEU A 41 1.44 -12.14 8.62
C LEU A 41 0.82 -13.53 8.69
N PHE A 42 0.08 -13.90 7.65
CA PHE A 42 -0.31 -15.29 7.40
C PHE A 42 0.80 -16.00 6.62
N ARG A 43 1.46 -16.95 7.29
CA ARG A 43 2.51 -17.80 6.70
C ARG A 43 1.96 -19.18 6.40
N LEU A 44 2.37 -19.79 5.28
CA LEU A 44 2.09 -21.20 4.98
C LEU A 44 2.91 -22.09 5.91
N ARG A 45 2.31 -23.23 6.32
CA ARG A 45 2.90 -24.10 7.33
C ARG A 45 4.21 -24.74 6.87
N ASP A 46 4.20 -25.31 5.68
CA ASP A 46 5.25 -26.19 5.20
C ASP A 46 6.20 -25.52 4.19
N GLU A 47 5.92 -24.24 3.88
CA GLU A 47 6.67 -23.46 2.89
C GLU A 47 6.97 -22.05 3.39
N ASP A 48 8.08 -21.46 2.97
CA ASP A 48 8.45 -20.10 3.38
C ASP A 48 7.77 -19.05 2.49
N TYR A 49 6.44 -19.19 2.36
CA TYR A 49 5.55 -18.27 1.67
C TYR A 49 4.55 -17.63 2.62
N PHE A 50 4.10 -16.45 2.22
CA PHE A 50 3.19 -15.59 2.98
C PHE A 50 2.09 -15.06 2.08
N LEU A 51 0.86 -14.93 2.61
CA LEU A 51 -0.17 -14.13 1.97
C LEU A 51 0.17 -12.65 2.13
N ILE A 52 -0.02 -11.86 1.08
CA ILE A 52 0.37 -10.44 1.08
C ILE A 52 -0.49 -9.61 2.05
N PRO A 53 0.11 -8.78 2.91
CA PRO A 53 -0.63 -7.81 3.72
C PRO A 53 -0.99 -6.53 2.95
N THR A 54 -0.38 -6.34 1.79
CA THR A 54 -0.48 -5.18 0.91
C THR A 54 0.10 -5.53 -0.47
N ALA A 55 -0.49 -4.98 -1.54
CA ALA A 55 0.06 -5.12 -2.89
C ALA A 55 1.41 -4.40 -3.06
N GLU A 56 1.76 -3.48 -2.17
CA GLU A 56 3.10 -2.86 -2.13
C GLU A 56 4.21 -3.91 -2.23
N VAL A 57 4.08 -5.02 -1.49
CA VAL A 57 5.10 -6.08 -1.46
C VAL A 57 5.39 -6.63 -2.85
N PRO A 58 4.45 -7.26 -3.57
CA PRO A 58 4.75 -7.82 -4.87
C PRO A 58 5.00 -6.75 -5.94
N VAL A 59 4.33 -5.61 -5.89
CA VAL A 59 4.50 -4.54 -6.91
C VAL A 59 5.87 -3.89 -6.81
N THR A 60 6.36 -3.60 -5.60
CA THR A 60 7.72 -3.07 -5.42
C THR A 60 8.77 -4.07 -5.87
N ASN A 61 8.55 -5.36 -5.65
CA ASN A 61 9.46 -6.42 -6.07
C ASN A 61 9.44 -6.72 -7.59
N LEU A 62 8.57 -6.09 -8.39
CA LEU A 62 8.61 -6.22 -9.86
C LEU A 62 9.96 -5.78 -10.43
N HIS A 63 10.60 -4.81 -9.80
CA HIS A 63 11.89 -4.27 -10.22
C HIS A 63 13.04 -4.64 -9.27
N ARG A 64 12.86 -5.69 -8.47
CA ARG A 64 13.93 -6.18 -7.62
C ARG A 64 15.10 -6.68 -8.46
N ASP A 65 16.31 -6.32 -8.05
CA ASP A 65 17.57 -6.67 -8.73
C ASP A 65 17.70 -6.08 -10.15
N GLU A 66 16.89 -5.08 -10.50
CA GLU A 66 16.98 -4.34 -11.76
C GLU A 66 17.63 -2.97 -11.57
N ILE A 67 18.42 -2.55 -12.54
CA ILE A 67 18.90 -1.17 -12.67
C ILE A 67 17.98 -0.47 -13.68
N LEU A 68 17.14 0.41 -13.18
CA LEU A 68 16.18 1.13 -14.00
C LEU A 68 16.87 2.29 -14.75
N ASN A 69 16.48 2.50 -16.02
CA ASN A 69 16.94 3.66 -16.75
C ASN A 69 16.25 4.92 -16.21
N GLU A 70 17.04 5.94 -15.90
CA GLU A 70 16.52 7.23 -15.39
C GLU A 70 15.48 7.86 -16.31
N SER A 71 15.65 7.71 -17.63
CA SER A 71 14.69 8.23 -18.62
C SER A 71 13.32 7.55 -18.60
N SER A 72 13.19 6.39 -17.94
CA SER A 72 11.90 5.69 -17.75
C SER A 72 11.15 6.11 -16.48
N LEU A 73 11.77 6.91 -15.63
CA LEU A 73 11.18 7.37 -14.37
C LEU A 73 10.38 8.67 -14.56
N PRO A 74 9.30 8.87 -13.80
CA PRO A 74 8.75 7.96 -12.82
C PRO A 74 7.93 6.82 -13.44
N ILE A 75 8.03 5.61 -12.86
CA ILE A 75 7.16 4.48 -13.19
C ILE A 75 6.08 4.39 -12.12
N ARG A 76 4.81 4.36 -12.52
CA ARG A 76 3.67 4.33 -11.60
C ARG A 76 2.81 3.12 -11.86
N TYR A 77 2.53 2.34 -10.80
CA TYR A 77 1.65 1.18 -10.85
C TYR A 77 0.46 1.34 -9.90
N THR A 78 -0.69 0.85 -10.33
CA THR A 78 -1.83 0.61 -9.45
C THR A 78 -2.19 -0.87 -9.48
N ALA A 79 -2.59 -1.40 -8.33
CA ALA A 79 -2.98 -2.80 -8.21
C ALA A 79 -4.19 -2.95 -7.29
N TYR A 80 -5.17 -3.74 -7.71
CA TYR A 80 -6.26 -4.19 -6.86
C TYR A 80 -5.96 -5.61 -6.39
N THR A 81 -5.87 -5.80 -5.08
CA THR A 81 -5.64 -7.13 -4.49
C THR A 81 -6.45 -7.35 -3.22
N PRO A 82 -6.77 -8.62 -2.87
CA PRO A 82 -7.01 -8.96 -1.49
C PRO A 82 -5.73 -8.75 -0.69
N CYS A 83 -5.88 -8.32 0.56
CA CYS A 83 -4.79 -8.15 1.53
C CYS A 83 -5.14 -8.95 2.78
N PHE A 84 -4.13 -9.54 3.42
CA PHE A 84 -4.32 -10.49 4.52
C PHE A 84 -3.50 -10.04 5.73
N ARG A 85 -4.16 -9.80 6.87
CA ARG A 85 -3.50 -9.41 8.13
C ARG A 85 -4.09 -10.20 9.28
N ARG A 86 -3.24 -10.71 10.17
CA ARG A 86 -3.69 -11.45 11.36
C ARG A 86 -4.30 -10.54 12.42
N GLU A 87 -4.00 -9.24 12.36
CA GLU A 87 -4.50 -8.26 13.33
C GLU A 87 -4.17 -8.66 14.80
N ALA A 88 -2.98 -9.22 15.01
CA ALA A 88 -2.58 -9.84 16.27
C ALA A 88 -2.54 -8.87 17.46
N GLY A 89 -2.33 -7.58 17.21
CA GLY A 89 -2.31 -6.52 18.23
C GLY A 89 -3.63 -5.76 18.39
N SER A 90 -4.69 -6.17 17.69
CA SER A 90 -5.94 -5.41 17.66
C SER A 90 -6.90 -5.85 18.77
N TYR A 91 -7.25 -4.91 19.64
CA TYR A 91 -8.22 -5.12 20.74
C TYR A 91 -9.26 -4.02 20.73
N GLY A 92 -10.53 -4.36 21.09
CA GLY A 92 -11.59 -3.38 21.31
C GLY A 92 -12.77 -3.46 20.33
N LYS A 93 -13.51 -2.35 20.19
CA LYS A 93 -14.75 -2.31 19.40
C LYS A 93 -14.53 -2.51 17.91
N ASP A 94 -13.39 -2.05 17.38
CA ASP A 94 -13.04 -2.10 15.97
C ASP A 94 -12.79 -3.53 15.44
N THR A 95 -12.61 -4.50 16.34
CA THR A 95 -12.47 -5.92 16.00
C THR A 95 -13.80 -6.63 15.81
N ARG A 96 -14.93 -5.93 16.02
CA ARG A 96 -16.29 -6.47 15.83
C ARG A 96 -16.89 -5.96 14.52
N GLY A 97 -17.60 -6.86 13.83
CA GLY A 97 -18.30 -6.51 12.59
C GLY A 97 -17.38 -6.55 11.36
N LEU A 98 -17.58 -5.61 10.43
CA LEU A 98 -16.92 -5.59 9.11
C LEU A 98 -15.81 -4.53 8.97
N ILE A 99 -15.48 -3.80 10.03
CA ILE A 99 -14.53 -2.68 9.95
C ILE A 99 -13.09 -3.19 9.87
N ARG A 100 -12.74 -4.20 10.66
CA ARG A 100 -11.39 -4.77 10.72
C ARG A 100 -11.44 -6.28 10.45
N LEU A 101 -10.92 -6.70 9.32
CA LEU A 101 -10.99 -8.07 8.80
C LEU A 101 -9.60 -8.64 8.57
N HIS A 102 -9.48 -9.97 8.69
CA HIS A 102 -8.27 -10.70 8.32
C HIS A 102 -7.99 -10.66 6.81
N GLN A 103 -9.03 -10.51 6.01
CA GLN A 103 -8.94 -10.31 4.57
C GLN A 103 -9.79 -9.10 4.18
N PHE A 104 -9.21 -8.18 3.42
CA PHE A 104 -9.88 -7.01 2.86
C PHE A 104 -9.29 -6.68 1.49
N ASN A 105 -10.02 -5.90 0.71
CA ASN A 105 -9.58 -5.51 -0.62
C ASN A 105 -8.98 -4.10 -0.59
N LYS A 106 -7.88 -3.91 -1.34
CA LYS A 106 -7.20 -2.62 -1.41
C LYS A 106 -6.78 -2.30 -2.86
N VAL A 107 -6.94 -1.04 -3.25
CA VAL A 107 -6.29 -0.48 -4.43
C VAL A 107 -5.01 0.21 -3.97
N GLU A 108 -3.88 -0.26 -4.45
CA GLU A 108 -2.55 0.21 -4.11
C GLU A 108 -2.00 1.13 -5.18
N LEU A 109 -1.21 2.12 -4.79
CA LEU A 109 -0.44 2.98 -5.68
C LEU A 109 1.04 2.86 -5.32
N VAL A 110 1.88 2.54 -6.31
CA VAL A 110 3.34 2.46 -6.13
C VAL A 110 4.01 3.29 -7.22
N ALA A 111 4.97 4.12 -6.84
CA ALA A 111 5.76 4.91 -7.77
C ALA A 111 7.26 4.69 -7.54
N PHE A 112 7.99 4.47 -8.62
CA PHE A 112 9.45 4.47 -8.66
C PHE A 112 9.90 5.78 -9.28
N THR A 113 10.77 6.50 -8.58
CA THR A 113 11.22 7.82 -9.01
C THR A 113 12.72 8.00 -8.77
N SER A 114 13.32 9.01 -9.40
CA SER A 114 14.70 9.38 -9.07
C SER A 114 14.77 9.95 -7.64
N PRO A 115 15.90 9.79 -6.94
CA PRO A 115 16.04 10.22 -5.53
C PRO A 115 15.68 11.69 -5.30
N GLY A 116 16.05 12.57 -6.25
CA GLY A 116 15.78 14.00 -6.12
C GLY A 116 14.29 14.41 -6.25
N GLN A 117 13.45 13.50 -6.75
CA GLN A 117 12.02 13.76 -7.00
C GLN A 117 11.08 13.03 -6.05
N SER A 118 11.62 12.23 -5.11
CA SER A 118 10.82 11.34 -4.26
C SER A 118 9.79 12.07 -3.41
N TYR A 119 10.13 13.21 -2.83
CA TYR A 119 9.18 13.99 -2.03
C TYR A 119 8.09 14.63 -2.88
N GLU A 120 8.42 15.14 -4.06
CA GLU A 120 7.41 15.68 -4.98
C GLU A 120 6.44 14.59 -5.46
N GLU A 121 6.96 13.40 -5.75
CA GLU A 121 6.14 12.27 -6.14
C GLU A 121 5.26 11.77 -4.99
N LEU A 122 5.72 11.83 -3.74
CA LEU A 122 4.90 11.53 -2.56
C LEU A 122 3.71 12.51 -2.45
N GLU A 123 3.94 13.81 -2.63
CA GLU A 123 2.85 14.81 -2.62
C GLU A 123 1.83 14.51 -3.72
N ARG A 124 2.30 14.17 -4.92
CA ARG A 124 1.45 13.81 -6.07
C ARG A 124 0.65 12.54 -5.81
N LEU A 125 1.28 11.48 -5.29
CA LEU A 125 0.63 10.23 -4.94
C LEU A 125 -0.44 10.43 -3.88
N THR A 126 -0.16 11.24 -2.85
CA THR A 126 -1.11 11.61 -1.81
C THR A 126 -2.32 12.35 -2.39
N ALA A 127 -2.09 13.34 -3.26
CA ALA A 127 -3.16 14.05 -3.94
C ALA A 127 -4.02 13.13 -4.82
N HIS A 128 -3.40 12.18 -5.54
CA HIS A 128 -4.13 11.19 -6.35
C HIS A 128 -5.03 10.28 -5.49
N ALA A 129 -4.56 9.88 -4.31
CA ALA A 129 -5.38 9.10 -3.38
C ALA A 129 -6.52 9.95 -2.81
N GLU A 130 -6.27 11.22 -2.47
CA GLU A 130 -7.27 12.15 -1.94
C GLU A 130 -8.40 12.45 -2.94
N VAL A 131 -8.10 12.55 -4.24
CA VAL A 131 -9.11 12.76 -5.30
C VAL A 131 -10.22 11.71 -5.24
N VAL A 132 -9.92 10.46 -4.88
CA VAL A 132 -10.94 9.40 -4.73
C VAL A 132 -11.94 9.78 -3.64
N LEU A 133 -11.48 10.24 -2.49
CA LEU A 133 -12.34 10.65 -1.38
C LEU A 133 -13.16 11.88 -1.72
N GLN A 134 -12.56 12.86 -2.38
CA GLN A 134 -13.24 14.07 -2.85
C GLN A 134 -14.38 13.75 -3.82
N ARG A 135 -14.13 12.88 -4.80
CA ARG A 135 -15.15 12.48 -5.79
C ARG A 135 -16.29 11.64 -5.21
N LEU A 136 -16.00 10.90 -4.14
CA LEU A 136 -17.01 10.14 -3.41
C LEU A 136 -17.77 11.01 -2.39
N GLY A 137 -17.40 12.30 -2.24
CA GLY A 137 -18.02 13.21 -1.29
C GLY A 137 -17.79 12.82 0.17
N LEU A 138 -16.70 12.09 0.47
CA LEU A 138 -16.40 11.63 1.81
C LEU A 138 -15.69 12.71 2.62
N HIS A 139 -16.19 12.96 3.83
CA HIS A 139 -15.51 13.85 4.77
C HIS A 139 -14.20 13.21 5.23
N HIS A 140 -13.09 13.88 5.01
CA HIS A 140 -11.75 13.36 5.26
C HIS A 140 -10.78 14.47 5.66
N ARG A 141 -9.62 14.05 6.14
CA ARG A 141 -8.46 14.93 6.34
C ARG A 141 -7.18 14.23 5.95
N VAL A 142 -6.17 15.01 5.59
CA VAL A 142 -4.79 14.55 5.36
C VAL A 142 -3.97 14.89 6.59
N MET A 143 -3.37 13.88 7.22
CA MET A 143 -2.54 14.02 8.40
C MET A 143 -1.09 13.70 8.07
N THR A 144 -0.16 14.59 8.44
CA THR A 144 1.26 14.26 8.43
C THR A 144 1.59 13.50 9.70
N LEU A 145 2.16 12.30 9.58
CA LEU A 145 2.52 11.51 10.74
C LEU A 145 3.77 12.08 11.44
N CYS A 146 3.78 12.02 12.75
CA CYS A 146 4.97 12.29 13.54
C CYS A 146 5.96 11.12 13.43
N THR A 147 7.22 11.38 13.75
CA THR A 147 8.30 10.37 13.64
C THR A 147 8.06 9.12 14.48
N GLY A 148 7.28 9.20 15.57
CA GLY A 148 6.94 8.07 16.41
C GLY A 148 5.96 7.08 15.77
N ASP A 149 5.15 7.56 14.80
CA ASP A 149 4.12 6.77 14.13
C ASP A 149 4.53 6.32 12.72
N MET A 150 5.65 6.83 12.23
CA MET A 150 6.16 6.44 10.91
C MET A 150 6.72 5.02 10.90
N GLY A 151 6.48 4.30 9.80
CA GLY A 151 7.18 3.04 9.53
C GLY A 151 8.69 3.27 9.41
N PHE A 152 9.50 2.30 9.86
CA PHE A 152 10.96 2.43 9.86
C PHE A 152 11.59 2.59 8.47
N ALA A 153 10.88 2.21 7.41
CA ALA A 153 11.31 2.36 6.02
C ALA A 153 10.88 3.70 5.40
N ALA A 154 10.10 4.53 6.11
CA ALA A 154 9.56 5.77 5.60
C ALA A 154 10.35 6.99 6.07
N ALA A 155 10.61 7.93 5.17
CA ALA A 155 11.21 9.23 5.47
C ALA A 155 10.15 10.32 5.72
N LYS A 156 8.95 10.15 5.16
CA LYS A 156 7.77 11.00 5.34
C LYS A 156 6.52 10.17 5.09
N THR A 157 5.48 10.39 5.87
CA THR A 157 4.22 9.64 5.76
C THR A 157 3.02 10.56 5.95
N TYR A 158 2.01 10.35 5.11
CA TYR A 158 0.68 10.92 5.26
C TYR A 158 -0.35 9.83 5.52
N ASP A 159 -1.35 10.13 6.36
CA ASP A 159 -2.58 9.37 6.47
C ASP A 159 -3.75 10.15 5.87
N LEU A 160 -4.58 9.45 5.10
CA LEU A 160 -5.87 9.94 4.64
C LEU A 160 -6.95 9.32 5.55
N GLU A 161 -7.47 10.13 6.46
CA GLU A 161 -8.46 9.67 7.43
C GLU A 161 -9.87 10.05 6.99
N VAL A 162 -10.77 9.07 6.99
CA VAL A 162 -12.17 9.23 6.59
C VAL A 162 -13.05 9.19 7.83
N TRP A 163 -14.01 10.11 7.92
CA TRP A 163 -14.99 10.10 8.99
C TRP A 163 -15.98 8.93 8.82
N LEU A 164 -16.12 8.12 9.87
CA LEU A 164 -17.15 7.07 9.99
C LEU A 164 -18.21 7.52 10.99
N PRO A 165 -19.48 7.62 10.59
CA PRO A 165 -20.56 8.16 11.43
C PRO A 165 -21.18 7.10 12.37
N SER A 166 -20.42 6.25 13.04
CA SER A 166 -20.97 5.22 13.94
C SER A 166 -20.54 5.41 15.37
#